data_f686498d98784322adf0923f9f5973dd
#
_entry.id   f686498d98784322adf0923f9f5973dd
#
_cell.length_a   1.000
_cell.length_b   1.000
_cell.length_c   1.000
_cell.angle_alpha   90.00
_cell.angle_beta   90.00
_cell.angle_gamma   90.00
#
_symmetry.space_group_name_H-M   'P 1'
#
loop_
_entity.id
_entity.type
_entity.pdbx_description
1 polymer ?
#
loop_
_entity_poly.entity_id
_entity_poly.type
_entity_poly.pdbx_seq_one_letter_code
_entity_poly.pdbx_strand_id
1 'polypeptide(L)'
;MAVGVLLLTHEGIGTAMHAVAVRLLTQLPLRTAVFEVPFDESPEVALPKASAAMRTVDDGDGVLILTDLYGASPSNVAAQLARLGTPARRISAL
;
A
#
# COMPACT_ATOMS: atom_id res chain seq x y z
N MET A 1 -17.54 -4.74 -8.65
CA MET A 1 -16.14 -4.33 -8.65
C MET A 1 -15.76 -3.84 -7.28
N ALA A 2 -14.51 -3.88 -6.94
CA ALA A 2 -14.09 -3.58 -5.59
C ALA A 2 -12.88 -2.66 -5.60
N VAL A 3 -12.73 -1.89 -4.51
CA VAL A 3 -11.54 -1.08 -4.26
C VAL A 3 -10.37 -2.03 -3.97
N GLY A 4 -9.22 -1.78 -4.60
CA GLY A 4 -8.00 -2.52 -4.28
C GLY A 4 -7.37 -2.02 -2.99
N VAL A 5 -6.51 -2.84 -2.39
CA VAL A 5 -5.79 -2.47 -1.17
C VAL A 5 -4.30 -2.61 -1.40
N LEU A 6 -3.57 -1.55 -1.10
CA LEU A 6 -2.10 -1.56 -1.10
C LEU A 6 -1.60 -1.38 0.32
N LEU A 7 -0.87 -2.36 0.83
CA LEU A 7 -0.17 -2.25 2.10
C LEU A 7 1.21 -1.68 1.81
N LEU A 8 1.43 -0.43 2.21
CA LEU A 8 2.66 0.31 1.93
C LEU A 8 3.33 0.65 3.26
N THR A 9 4.34 -0.12 3.62
CA THR A 9 4.90 -0.10 4.97
C THR A 9 6.43 -0.13 4.95
N HIS A 10 7.01 -0.05 6.13
CA HIS A 10 8.43 -0.37 6.32
C HIS A 10 8.68 -1.86 6.13
N GLU A 11 9.95 -2.23 5.95
CA GLU A 11 10.34 -3.63 5.76
C GLU A 11 9.83 -4.51 6.88
N GLY A 12 9.28 -5.65 6.52
CA GLY A 12 8.81 -6.68 7.44
C GLY A 12 7.39 -6.49 7.94
N ILE A 13 6.85 -5.28 7.94
CA ILE A 13 5.54 -5.02 8.52
C ILE A 13 4.41 -5.42 7.59
N GLY A 14 4.46 -4.98 6.33
CA GLY A 14 3.38 -5.25 5.38
C GLY A 14 3.17 -6.73 5.12
N THR A 15 4.25 -7.48 4.96
CA THR A 15 4.18 -8.93 4.76
C THR A 15 3.57 -9.62 5.97
N ALA A 16 3.96 -9.22 7.19
CA ALA A 16 3.41 -9.80 8.41
C ALA A 16 1.92 -9.46 8.56
N MET A 17 1.53 -8.22 8.29
CA MET A 17 0.13 -7.81 8.35
C MET A 17 -0.72 -8.59 7.36
N HIS A 18 -0.23 -8.76 6.13
CA HIS A 18 -0.95 -9.51 5.10
C HIS A 18 -1.12 -10.97 5.51
N ALA A 19 -0.08 -11.58 6.05
CA ALA A 19 -0.12 -12.97 6.48
C ALA A 19 -1.16 -13.18 7.59
N VAL A 20 -1.21 -12.25 8.55
CA VAL A 20 -2.20 -12.32 9.63
C VAL A 20 -3.62 -12.14 9.08
N ALA A 21 -3.81 -11.18 8.18
CA ALA A 21 -5.12 -10.93 7.60
C ALA A 21 -5.64 -12.16 6.83
N VAL A 22 -4.78 -12.81 6.06
CA VAL A 22 -5.16 -14.01 5.32
C VAL A 22 -5.59 -15.12 6.29
N ARG A 23 -4.88 -15.29 7.39
CA ARG A 23 -5.22 -16.32 8.37
C ARG A 23 -6.53 -16.03 9.09
N LEU A 24 -6.81 -14.77 9.40
CA LEU A 24 -8.02 -14.39 10.12
C LEU A 24 -9.26 -14.44 9.24
N LEU A 25 -9.11 -14.04 7.97
CA LEU A 25 -10.23 -13.90 7.06
C LEU A 25 -10.40 -15.11 6.13
N THR A 26 -9.51 -16.06 6.20
CA THR A 26 -9.43 -17.25 5.34
C THR A 26 -9.38 -16.91 3.85
N GLN A 27 -10.14 -15.91 3.43
CA GLN A 27 -10.12 -15.43 2.05
C GLN A 27 -10.33 -13.93 2.07
N LEU A 28 -9.42 -13.19 1.46
CA LEU A 28 -9.56 -11.75 1.33
C LEU A 28 -10.49 -11.43 0.15
N PRO A 29 -11.57 -10.67 0.38
CA PRO A 29 -12.52 -10.34 -0.69
C PRO A 29 -12.00 -9.28 -1.64
N LEU A 30 -10.90 -8.59 -1.31
CA LEU A 30 -10.34 -7.51 -2.10
C LEU A 30 -8.99 -7.90 -2.66
N ARG A 31 -8.66 -7.35 -3.82
CA ARG A 31 -7.32 -7.47 -4.36
C ARG A 31 -6.36 -6.73 -3.44
N THR A 32 -5.30 -7.39 -3.01
CA THR A 32 -4.35 -6.84 -2.07
C THR A 32 -2.94 -7.02 -2.59
N ALA A 33 -2.15 -5.96 -2.53
CA ALA A 33 -0.72 -5.99 -2.80
C ALA A 33 0.04 -5.47 -1.61
N VAL A 34 1.29 -5.89 -1.46
CA VAL A 34 2.18 -5.44 -0.39
C VAL A 34 3.41 -4.84 -1.04
N PHE A 35 3.79 -3.64 -0.64
CA PHE A 35 5.07 -3.05 -1.00
C PHE A 35 5.74 -2.53 0.27
N GLU A 36 6.89 -3.09 0.58
CA GLU A 36 7.68 -2.67 1.73
C GLU A 36 8.82 -1.78 1.27
N VAL A 37 8.89 -0.58 1.84
CA VAL A 37 9.92 0.39 1.49
C VAL A 37 11.20 0.03 2.24
N PRO A 38 12.32 -0.25 1.53
CA PRO A 38 13.60 -0.49 2.21
C PRO A 38 14.03 0.72 3.03
N PHE A 39 14.65 0.49 4.18
CA PHE A 39 15.03 1.57 5.08
C PHE A 39 15.98 2.58 4.44
N ASP A 40 16.84 2.12 3.55
CA ASP A 40 17.85 2.96 2.90
C ASP A 40 17.44 3.44 1.51
N GLU A 41 16.20 3.16 1.07
CA GLU A 41 15.72 3.59 -0.23
C GLU A 41 15.03 4.95 -0.12
N SER A 42 15.38 5.87 -1.03
CA SER A 42 14.75 7.18 -1.04
C SER A 42 13.31 7.11 -1.55
N PRO A 43 12.45 8.07 -1.16
CA PRO A 43 11.07 8.13 -1.68
C PRO A 43 11.03 8.22 -3.21
N GLU A 44 11.98 8.92 -3.83
CA GLU A 44 12.02 9.06 -5.29
C GLU A 44 12.23 7.72 -6.00
N VAL A 45 13.00 6.82 -5.39
CA VAL A 45 13.22 5.47 -5.92
C VAL A 45 12.04 4.58 -5.62
N ALA A 46 11.46 4.70 -4.42
CA ALA A 46 10.34 3.86 -4.01
C ALA A 46 9.05 4.18 -4.77
N LEU A 47 8.83 5.44 -5.14
CA LEU A 47 7.57 5.88 -5.73
C LEU A 47 7.19 5.13 -7.01
N PRO A 48 8.05 4.95 -8.01
CA PRO A 48 7.67 4.20 -9.22
C PRO A 48 7.35 2.75 -8.91
N LYS A 49 8.05 2.13 -7.97
CA LYS A 49 7.80 0.74 -7.58
C LYS A 49 6.47 0.61 -6.88
N ALA A 50 6.16 1.53 -5.97
CA ALA A 50 4.88 1.56 -5.27
C ALA A 50 3.73 1.82 -6.25
N SER A 51 3.93 2.71 -7.21
CA SER A 51 2.94 2.98 -8.26
C SER A 51 2.64 1.73 -9.07
N ALA A 52 3.67 0.95 -9.43
CA ALA A 52 3.47 -0.30 -10.14
C ALA A 52 2.67 -1.30 -9.32
N ALA A 53 2.98 -1.41 -8.01
CA ALA A 53 2.23 -2.30 -7.12
C ALA A 53 0.77 -1.86 -7.00
N MET A 54 0.53 -0.56 -6.88
CA MET A 54 -0.84 -0.02 -6.80
C MET A 54 -1.65 -0.38 -8.04
N ARG A 55 -1.04 -0.31 -9.22
CA ARG A 55 -1.75 -0.62 -10.47
C ARG A 55 -2.17 -2.07 -10.56
N THR A 56 -1.48 -2.98 -9.88
CA THR A 56 -1.87 -4.41 -9.92
C THR A 56 -3.21 -4.67 -9.25
N VAL A 57 -3.65 -3.79 -8.37
CA VAL A 57 -4.90 -3.95 -7.62
C VAL A 57 -5.96 -2.91 -7.98
N ASP A 58 -5.67 -2.04 -8.93
CA ASP A 58 -6.60 -0.98 -9.35
C ASP A 58 -7.50 -1.50 -10.46
N ASP A 59 -8.77 -1.68 -10.14
CA ASP A 59 -9.80 -2.10 -11.10
C ASP A 59 -10.63 -0.91 -11.62
N GLY A 60 -10.18 0.31 -11.36
CA GLY A 60 -10.92 1.51 -11.77
C GLY A 60 -11.79 2.11 -10.66
N ASP A 61 -12.03 1.38 -9.58
CA ASP A 61 -12.80 1.87 -8.42
C ASP A 61 -11.91 2.54 -7.38
N GLY A 62 -10.61 2.58 -7.62
CA GLY A 62 -9.66 3.21 -6.72
C GLY A 62 -8.90 2.20 -5.87
N VAL A 63 -7.97 2.72 -5.10
CA VAL A 63 -7.11 1.91 -4.24
C VAL A 63 -7.06 2.54 -2.85
N LEU A 64 -7.24 1.72 -1.82
CA LEU A 64 -7.03 2.13 -0.43
C LEU A 64 -5.59 1.80 -0.07
N ILE A 65 -4.83 2.81 0.33
CA ILE A 65 -3.43 2.66 0.71
C ILE A 65 -3.33 2.69 2.22
N LEU A 66 -2.94 1.57 2.80
CA LEU A 66 -2.74 1.45 4.25
C LEU A 66 -1.25 1.52 4.55
N THR A 67 -0.87 2.43 5.43
CA THR A 67 0.52 2.61 5.84
C THR A 67 0.69 2.28 7.32
N ASP A 68 1.94 2.08 7.74
CA ASP A 68 2.24 1.85 9.15
C ASP A 68 2.38 3.15 9.93
N LEU A 69 3.55 3.78 9.96
CA LEU A 69 3.77 4.99 10.75
C LEU A 69 3.46 6.24 9.94
N TYR A 70 2.57 7.07 10.45
CA TYR A 70 2.25 8.35 9.83
C TYR A 70 3.47 9.26 9.86
N GLY A 71 3.74 9.92 8.72
CA GLY A 71 4.86 10.85 8.61
C GLY A 71 6.19 10.20 8.26
N ALA A 72 6.28 8.86 8.25
CA ALA A 72 7.48 8.15 7.81
C ALA A 72 7.49 8.00 6.29
N SER A 73 8.57 7.43 5.74
CA SER A 73 8.73 7.29 4.28
C SER A 73 7.56 6.59 3.58
N PRO A 74 7.04 5.45 4.08
CA PRO A 74 5.87 4.83 3.43
C PRO A 74 4.67 5.76 3.38
N SER A 75 4.42 6.53 4.45
CA SER A 75 3.32 7.49 4.48
C SER A 75 3.53 8.61 3.46
N ASN A 76 4.77 9.09 3.30
CA ASN A 76 5.09 10.12 2.32
C ASN A 76 4.92 9.62 0.90
N VAL A 77 5.35 8.40 0.60
CA VAL A 77 5.15 7.79 -0.71
C VAL A 77 3.66 7.63 -0.99
N ALA A 78 2.89 7.18 -0.01
CA ALA A 78 1.44 7.03 -0.15
C ALA A 78 0.77 8.36 -0.48
N ALA A 79 1.19 9.45 0.18
CA ALA A 79 0.64 10.77 -0.10
C ALA A 79 0.91 11.20 -1.55
N GLN A 80 2.09 10.90 -2.08
CA GLN A 80 2.42 11.20 -3.47
C GLN A 80 1.63 10.34 -4.45
N LEU A 81 1.44 9.05 -4.15
CA LEU A 81 0.61 8.17 -4.97
C LEU A 81 -0.81 8.70 -5.09
N ALA A 82 -1.37 9.20 -3.99
CA ALA A 82 -2.73 9.73 -3.97
C ALA A 82 -2.90 10.96 -4.86
N ARG A 83 -1.80 11.63 -5.22
CA ARG A 83 -1.82 12.82 -6.08
C ARG A 83 -1.64 12.53 -7.56
N LEU A 84 -1.39 11.27 -7.94
CA LEU A 84 -1.03 10.93 -9.33
C LEU A 84 -2.24 10.69 -10.24
N GLY A 85 -3.42 11.13 -9.84
CA GLY A 85 -4.60 11.03 -10.69
C GLY A 85 -5.36 9.72 -10.61
N THR A 86 -4.78 8.67 -10.07
CA THR A 86 -5.51 7.44 -9.79
C THR A 86 -6.30 7.64 -8.50
N PRO A 87 -7.60 7.33 -8.47
CA PRO A 87 -8.36 7.44 -7.22
C PRO A 87 -7.74 6.56 -6.14
N ALA A 88 -7.25 7.19 -5.10
CA ALA A 88 -6.58 6.50 -4.01
C ALA A 88 -6.79 7.24 -2.69
N ARG A 89 -6.79 6.51 -1.61
CA ARG A 89 -6.88 7.05 -0.25
C ARG A 89 -5.75 6.47 0.59
N ARG A 90 -5.15 7.33 1.40
CA ARG A 90 -4.11 6.92 2.34
C ARG A 90 -4.71 6.87 3.74
N ILE A 91 -4.52 5.76 4.43
CA ILE A 91 -4.91 5.59 5.83
C ILE A 91 -3.73 4.96 6.57
N SER A 92 -3.34 5.55 7.71
CA SER A 92 -2.33 4.96 8.55
C SER A 92 -2.96 3.82 9.36
N ALA A 93 -2.26 2.68 9.42
CA ALA A 93 -2.72 1.52 10.19
C ALA A 93 -2.29 1.56 11.64
N LEU A 94 -1.43 2.51 12.02
CA LEU A 94 -0.95 2.65 13.39
C LEU A 94 -1.28 4.02 13.97
#